data_093cea76471e4e7424da77284b64f198
#
_entry.id   093cea76471e4e7424da77284b64f198
#
_cell.length_a   1.000
_cell.length_b   1.000
_cell.length_c   1.000
_cell.angle_alpha   90.00
_cell.angle_beta   90.00
_cell.angle_gamma   90.00
#
_symmetry.space_group_name_H-M   'P 1'
#
loop_
_entity.id
_entity.type
_entity.pdbx_description
1 polymer ?
#
loop_
_entity_poly.entity_id
_entity_poly.type
_entity_poly.pdbx_seq_one_letter_code
_entity_poly.pdbx_strand_id
1 'polypeptide(L)'
;MKDVIILTGAGQIGMAIARRVGYGKKIVVGDKNLENAKAIAKIMNDAGFDVEPVYMDLSSRESILGLIDKAKEYGEIAMLINAAGVSPSQVPIETILKVDLYGTAVLLEEVGKVIKAGGVGVTISSQSGHRMPALSVEVDMQLATTPTEELLKLEVLQSGNIKDTLHAYQMAKRCNEK
;
A
#
# COMPACT_ATOMS: atom_id res chain seq x y z
N MET A 1 17.88 9.07 -16.78
CA MET A 1 17.03 7.99 -16.26
C MET A 1 15.60 8.50 -16.20
N LYS A 2 14.60 7.63 -16.39
CA LYS A 2 13.18 8.05 -16.26
C LYS A 2 12.80 8.16 -14.79
N ASP A 3 11.84 9.03 -14.49
CA ASP A 3 11.12 8.96 -13.21
C ASP A 3 10.29 7.68 -13.15
N VAL A 4 10.33 7.01 -12.00
CA VAL A 4 9.61 5.76 -11.77
C VAL A 4 8.46 5.98 -10.80
N ILE A 5 7.30 5.42 -11.14
CA ILE A 5 6.14 5.32 -10.25
C ILE A 5 6.02 3.88 -9.77
N ILE A 6 5.98 3.68 -8.46
CA ILE A 6 5.53 2.42 -7.87
C ILE A 6 4.01 2.51 -7.69
N LEU A 7 3.29 1.58 -8.31
CA LEU A 7 1.86 1.39 -8.11
C LEU A 7 1.63 0.05 -7.43
N THR A 8 1.06 0.03 -6.25
CA THR A 8 0.64 -1.20 -5.58
C THR A 8 -0.87 -1.38 -5.70
N GLY A 9 -1.28 -2.60 -6.06
CA GLY A 9 -2.66 -2.95 -6.34
C GLY A 9 -3.10 -2.64 -7.77
N ALA A 10 -3.27 -3.69 -8.56
CA ALA A 10 -3.73 -3.63 -9.94
C ALA A 10 -5.26 -3.47 -10.03
N GLY A 11 -5.81 -2.53 -9.27
CA GLY A 11 -7.24 -2.21 -9.23
C GLY A 11 -7.58 -0.94 -10.04
N GLN A 12 -8.87 -0.67 -10.15
CA GLN A 12 -9.40 0.47 -10.93
C GLN A 12 -8.96 1.83 -10.37
N ILE A 13 -8.87 1.97 -9.04
CA ILE A 13 -8.47 3.23 -8.39
C ILE A 13 -7.00 3.53 -8.71
N GLY A 14 -6.11 2.55 -8.50
CA GLY A 14 -4.69 2.70 -8.80
C GLY A 14 -4.44 3.01 -10.27
N MET A 15 -5.08 2.29 -11.18
CA MET A 15 -5.00 2.54 -12.61
C MET A 15 -5.49 3.95 -12.98
N ALA A 16 -6.62 4.41 -12.40
CA ALA A 16 -7.16 5.73 -12.69
C ALA A 16 -6.22 6.86 -12.25
N ILE A 17 -5.53 6.70 -11.12
CA ILE A 17 -4.52 7.66 -10.64
C ILE A 17 -3.29 7.59 -11.56
N ALA A 18 -2.75 6.39 -11.78
CA ALA A 18 -1.55 6.19 -12.60
C ALA A 18 -1.70 6.75 -14.03
N ARG A 19 -2.87 6.64 -14.65
CA ARG A 19 -3.17 7.23 -15.97
C ARG A 19 -3.10 8.75 -15.97
N ARG A 20 -3.37 9.42 -14.86
CA ARG A 20 -3.32 10.89 -14.76
C ARG A 20 -1.89 11.42 -14.59
N VAL A 21 -1.04 10.68 -13.90
CA VAL A 21 0.30 11.17 -13.51
C VAL A 21 1.44 10.43 -14.18
N GLY A 22 1.16 9.34 -14.91
CA GLY A 22 2.15 8.39 -15.41
C GLY A 22 2.73 8.72 -16.79
N TYR A 23 2.20 9.72 -17.49
CA TYR A 23 2.69 10.04 -18.82
C TYR A 23 4.18 10.43 -18.78
N GLY A 24 4.97 9.80 -19.66
CA GLY A 24 6.42 10.03 -19.75
C GLY A 24 7.25 9.38 -18.65
N LYS A 25 6.62 8.64 -17.71
CA LYS A 25 7.30 7.93 -16.62
C LYS A 25 7.26 6.42 -16.82
N LYS A 26 8.14 5.70 -16.12
CA LYS A 26 8.03 4.24 -15.98
C LYS A 26 7.08 3.94 -14.81
N ILE A 27 6.12 3.06 -15.02
CA ILE A 27 5.22 2.58 -13.96
C ILE A 27 5.57 1.13 -13.67
N VAL A 28 5.87 0.80 -12.42
CA VAL A 28 6.04 -0.58 -11.96
C VAL A 28 4.83 -0.93 -11.10
N VAL A 29 3.97 -1.81 -11.62
CA VAL A 29 2.74 -2.21 -10.93
C VAL A 29 2.91 -3.54 -10.24
N GLY A 30 2.76 -3.55 -8.91
CA GLY A 30 2.80 -4.72 -8.05
C GLY A 30 1.41 -5.17 -7.64
N ASP A 31 1.12 -6.47 -7.79
CA ASP A 31 -0.10 -7.09 -7.28
C ASP A 31 0.19 -8.53 -6.84
N LYS A 32 -0.53 -9.00 -5.82
CA LYS A 32 -0.44 -10.39 -5.36
C LYS A 32 -0.94 -11.37 -6.43
N ASN A 33 -1.90 -10.95 -7.24
CA ASN A 33 -2.29 -11.66 -8.45
C ASN A 33 -1.52 -11.10 -9.65
N LEU A 34 -0.44 -11.75 -10.03
CA LEU A 34 0.39 -11.32 -11.16
C LEU A 34 -0.40 -11.17 -12.48
N GLU A 35 -1.43 -11.99 -12.69
CA GLU A 35 -2.25 -11.90 -13.90
C GLU A 35 -3.09 -10.60 -13.92
N ASN A 36 -3.55 -10.12 -12.75
CA ASN A 36 -4.16 -8.79 -12.66
C ASN A 36 -3.15 -7.69 -13.00
N ALA A 37 -1.93 -7.76 -12.47
CA ALA A 37 -0.88 -6.80 -12.80
C ALA A 37 -0.57 -6.80 -14.30
N LYS A 38 -0.46 -7.97 -14.93
CA LYS A 38 -0.26 -8.12 -16.38
C LYS A 38 -1.41 -7.54 -17.20
N ALA A 39 -2.65 -7.80 -16.78
CA ALA A 39 -3.84 -7.27 -17.47
C ALA A 39 -3.87 -5.74 -17.45
N ILE A 40 -3.62 -5.13 -16.28
CA ILE A 40 -3.55 -3.66 -16.16
C ILE A 40 -2.37 -3.10 -16.96
N ALA A 41 -1.20 -3.74 -16.88
CA ALA A 41 -0.03 -3.31 -17.63
C ALA A 41 -0.31 -3.35 -19.15
N LYS A 42 -0.98 -4.40 -19.63
CA LYS A 42 -1.38 -4.49 -21.05
C LYS A 42 -2.30 -3.33 -21.46
N ILE A 43 -3.38 -3.10 -20.70
CA ILE A 43 -4.35 -2.02 -20.96
C ILE A 43 -3.64 -0.65 -21.02
N MET A 44 -2.71 -0.42 -20.11
CA MET A 44 -2.01 0.86 -20.04
C MET A 44 -0.94 0.98 -21.12
N ASN A 45 -0.20 -0.08 -21.43
CA ASN A 45 0.78 -0.09 -22.52
C ASN A 45 0.10 0.11 -23.89
N ASP A 46 -1.05 -0.52 -24.12
CA ASP A 46 -1.87 -0.32 -25.33
C ASP A 46 -2.35 1.16 -25.45
N ALA A 47 -2.47 1.86 -24.32
CA ALA A 47 -2.80 3.28 -24.26
C ALA A 47 -1.57 4.23 -24.28
N GLY A 48 -0.37 3.72 -24.52
CA GLY A 48 0.86 4.51 -24.69
C GLY A 48 1.62 4.81 -23.41
N PHE A 49 1.30 4.16 -22.29
CA PHE A 49 2.10 4.21 -21.06
C PHE A 49 3.25 3.19 -21.11
N ASP A 50 4.20 3.31 -20.20
CA ASP A 50 5.34 2.39 -20.07
C ASP A 50 5.20 1.66 -18.72
N VAL A 51 4.56 0.48 -18.72
CA VAL A 51 4.16 -0.24 -17.50
C VAL A 51 4.80 -1.62 -17.42
N GLU A 52 5.38 -1.94 -16.29
CA GLU A 52 5.97 -3.25 -15.93
C GLU A 52 5.16 -3.93 -14.84
N PRO A 53 4.62 -5.13 -15.05
CA PRO A 53 3.93 -5.88 -14.01
C PRO A 53 4.91 -6.71 -13.17
N VAL A 54 4.72 -6.71 -11.85
CA VAL A 54 5.54 -7.45 -10.87
C VAL A 54 4.62 -8.17 -9.88
N TYR A 55 4.98 -9.40 -9.49
CA TYR A 55 4.34 -10.03 -8.33
C TYR A 55 4.73 -9.27 -7.06
N MET A 56 3.75 -8.92 -6.22
CA MET A 56 3.99 -8.27 -4.95
C MET A 56 2.92 -8.63 -3.91
N ASP A 57 3.33 -9.29 -2.83
CA ASP A 57 2.48 -9.51 -1.66
C ASP A 57 2.74 -8.41 -0.63
N LEU A 58 1.77 -7.53 -0.44
CA LEU A 58 1.87 -6.41 0.50
C LEU A 58 2.05 -6.88 1.96
N SER A 59 1.68 -8.11 2.29
CA SER A 59 1.90 -8.68 3.63
C SER A 59 3.34 -9.16 3.88
N SER A 60 4.23 -9.06 2.89
CA SER A 60 5.62 -9.53 2.96
C SER A 60 6.61 -8.40 2.69
N ARG A 61 7.44 -8.07 3.69
CA ARG A 61 8.53 -7.10 3.54
C ARG A 61 9.49 -7.48 2.40
N GLU A 62 9.84 -8.76 2.30
CA GLU A 62 10.72 -9.26 1.24
C GLU A 62 10.11 -8.99 -0.15
N SER A 63 8.81 -9.25 -0.31
CA SER A 63 8.09 -9.01 -1.57
C SER A 63 8.02 -7.51 -1.91
N ILE A 64 7.83 -6.65 -0.90
CA ILE A 64 7.86 -5.19 -1.05
C ILE A 64 9.25 -4.72 -1.50
N LEU A 65 10.32 -5.23 -0.87
CA LEU A 65 11.70 -4.91 -1.26
C LEU A 65 11.99 -5.36 -2.70
N GLY A 66 11.52 -6.55 -3.09
CA GLY A 66 11.63 -7.04 -4.47
C GLY A 66 10.96 -6.10 -5.50
N LEU A 67 9.79 -5.54 -5.19
CA LEU A 67 9.12 -4.55 -6.03
C LEU A 67 9.94 -3.25 -6.12
N ILE A 68 10.48 -2.78 -4.99
CA ILE A 68 11.31 -1.57 -4.93
C ILE A 68 12.60 -1.76 -5.75
N ASP A 69 13.28 -2.89 -5.59
CA ASP A 69 14.50 -3.18 -6.32
C ASP A 69 14.23 -3.28 -7.82
N LYS A 70 13.13 -3.90 -8.20
CA LYS A 70 12.69 -3.90 -9.62
C LYS A 70 12.44 -2.49 -10.15
N ALA A 71 11.82 -1.62 -9.36
CA ALA A 71 11.59 -0.23 -9.75
C ALA A 71 12.90 0.54 -9.97
N LYS A 72 13.89 0.34 -9.12
CA LYS A 72 15.23 0.96 -9.23
C LYS A 72 15.98 0.61 -10.51
N GLU A 73 15.70 -0.56 -11.12
CA GLU A 73 16.32 -0.93 -12.40
C GLU A 73 15.97 0.04 -13.53
N TYR A 74 14.84 0.74 -13.45
CA TYR A 74 14.35 1.65 -14.48
C TYR A 74 14.71 3.12 -14.24
N GLY A 75 15.00 3.51 -13.00
CA GLY A 75 15.36 4.89 -12.68
C GLY A 75 15.12 5.29 -11.22
N GLU A 76 14.97 6.59 -10.97
CA GLU A 76 14.72 7.12 -9.64
C GLU A 76 13.22 7.02 -9.29
N ILE A 77 12.92 6.50 -8.11
CA ILE A 77 11.55 6.41 -7.62
C ILE A 77 11.06 7.83 -7.29
N ALA A 78 10.14 8.34 -8.09
CA ALA A 78 9.60 9.69 -7.97
C ALA A 78 8.22 9.71 -7.31
N MET A 79 7.49 8.58 -7.35
CA MET A 79 6.13 8.54 -6.85
C MET A 79 5.76 7.14 -6.34
N LEU A 80 5.01 7.12 -5.24
CA LEU A 80 4.31 5.94 -4.75
C LEU A 80 2.79 6.15 -4.88
N ILE A 81 2.09 5.18 -5.47
CA ILE A 81 0.63 5.08 -5.44
C ILE A 81 0.29 3.77 -4.73
N ASN A 82 -0.03 3.85 -3.44
CA ASN A 82 -0.47 2.68 -2.68
C ASN A 82 -2.00 2.55 -2.76
N ALA A 83 -2.46 1.70 -3.67
CA ALA A 83 -3.87 1.36 -3.86
C ALA A 83 -4.17 -0.12 -3.58
N ALA A 84 -3.18 -0.88 -3.09
CA ALA A 84 -3.38 -2.24 -2.64
C ALA A 84 -4.13 -2.27 -1.30
N GLY A 85 -4.93 -3.29 -1.11
CA GLY A 85 -5.65 -3.53 0.13
C GLY A 85 -6.70 -4.62 -0.03
N VAL A 86 -7.29 -5.01 1.09
CA VAL A 86 -8.34 -6.04 1.15
C VAL A 86 -9.57 -5.48 1.85
N SER A 87 -10.75 -6.04 1.56
CA SER A 87 -12.00 -5.59 2.20
C SER A 87 -12.44 -6.52 3.34
N PRO A 88 -13.26 -6.01 4.29
CA PRO A 88 -13.75 -6.80 5.42
C PRO A 88 -14.55 -8.04 5.02
N SER A 89 -15.16 -8.03 3.84
CA SER A 89 -15.98 -9.15 3.33
C SER A 89 -15.15 -10.23 2.61
N GLN A 90 -13.88 -10.02 2.39
CA GLN A 90 -13.05 -10.89 1.55
C GLN A 90 -12.14 -11.82 2.34
N VAL A 91 -11.65 -11.38 3.50
CA VAL A 91 -10.57 -12.06 4.23
C VAL A 91 -10.76 -11.95 5.75
N PRO A 92 -10.12 -12.85 6.55
CA PRO A 92 -10.17 -12.80 8.00
C PRO A 92 -9.39 -11.59 8.58
N ILE A 93 -9.64 -11.30 9.87
CA ILE A 93 -9.05 -10.18 10.64
C ILE A 93 -7.53 -10.12 10.49
N GLU A 94 -6.85 -11.24 10.70
CA GLU A 94 -5.39 -11.32 10.64
C GLU A 94 -4.83 -10.87 9.28
N THR A 95 -5.51 -11.25 8.20
CA THR A 95 -5.11 -10.85 6.84
C THR A 95 -5.31 -9.36 6.63
N ILE A 96 -6.42 -8.80 7.13
CA ILE A 96 -6.68 -7.34 7.04
C ILE A 96 -5.58 -6.56 7.76
N LEU A 97 -5.28 -6.92 9.00
CA LEU A 97 -4.24 -6.24 9.78
C LEU A 97 -2.86 -6.39 9.14
N LYS A 98 -2.57 -7.58 8.60
CA LYS A 98 -1.27 -7.85 7.98
C LYS A 98 -1.09 -7.14 6.64
N VAL A 99 -2.13 -7.03 5.83
CA VAL A 99 -2.08 -6.37 4.51
C VAL A 99 -2.28 -4.86 4.64
N ASP A 100 -3.43 -4.45 5.19
CA ASP A 100 -3.85 -3.05 5.14
C ASP A 100 -3.14 -2.17 6.17
N LEU A 101 -2.68 -2.74 7.30
CA LEU A 101 -1.98 -1.99 8.34
C LEU A 101 -0.46 -2.21 8.25
N TYR A 102 0.01 -3.40 8.58
CA TYR A 102 1.45 -3.70 8.61
C TYR A 102 2.09 -3.52 7.23
N GLY A 103 1.50 -4.11 6.19
CA GLY A 103 2.02 -4.01 4.83
C GLY A 103 2.11 -2.57 4.32
N THR A 104 1.10 -1.75 4.61
CA THR A 104 1.14 -0.32 4.30
C THR A 104 2.27 0.40 5.05
N ALA A 105 2.44 0.13 6.35
CA ALA A 105 3.52 0.71 7.14
C ALA A 105 4.91 0.31 6.60
N VAL A 106 5.13 -0.98 6.29
CA VAL A 106 6.37 -1.46 5.65
C VAL A 106 6.61 -0.77 4.31
N LEU A 107 5.58 -0.68 3.46
CA LEU A 107 5.72 -0.06 2.15
C LEU A 107 6.13 1.41 2.27
N LEU A 108 5.50 2.17 3.16
CA LEU A 108 5.84 3.58 3.40
C LEU A 108 7.25 3.73 3.97
N GLU A 109 7.62 2.90 4.94
CA GLU A 109 8.97 2.87 5.53
C GLU A 109 10.03 2.62 4.47
N GLU A 110 9.87 1.56 3.64
CA GLU A 110 10.89 1.16 2.68
C GLU A 110 10.96 2.11 1.45
N VAL A 111 9.82 2.57 0.95
CA VAL A 111 9.82 3.57 -0.13
C VAL A 111 10.36 4.91 0.36
N GLY A 112 10.05 5.30 1.60
CA GLY A 112 10.58 6.52 2.21
C GLY A 112 12.11 6.60 2.23
N LYS A 113 12.80 5.46 2.32
CA LYS A 113 14.27 5.38 2.31
C LYS A 113 14.89 5.63 0.92
N VAL A 114 14.10 5.49 -0.15
CA VAL A 114 14.61 5.44 -1.53
C VAL A 114 13.91 6.39 -2.50
N ILE A 115 12.81 6.99 -2.09
CA ILE A 115 12.12 7.99 -2.92
C ILE A 115 13.01 9.22 -3.09
N LYS A 116 13.12 9.74 -4.32
CA LYS A 116 13.98 10.90 -4.59
C LYS A 116 13.50 12.17 -3.86
N ALA A 117 14.37 13.10 -3.66
CA ALA A 117 14.04 14.42 -3.11
C ALA A 117 12.95 15.10 -3.99
N GLY A 118 11.89 15.60 -3.36
CA GLY A 118 10.72 16.16 -4.04
C GLY A 118 9.75 15.11 -4.61
N GLY A 119 10.01 13.82 -4.37
CA GLY A 119 9.07 12.75 -4.68
C GLY A 119 7.81 12.83 -3.81
N VAL A 120 6.74 12.17 -4.26
CA VAL A 120 5.45 12.20 -3.59
C VAL A 120 4.86 10.79 -3.42
N GLY A 121 4.09 10.61 -2.34
CA GLY A 121 3.35 9.37 -2.08
C GLY A 121 1.88 9.66 -1.85
N VAL A 122 1.01 8.76 -2.33
CA VAL A 122 -0.40 8.72 -1.98
C VAL A 122 -0.80 7.32 -1.56
N THR A 123 -1.47 7.23 -0.42
CA THR A 123 -2.06 5.97 0.08
C THR A 123 -3.58 6.09 0.08
N ILE A 124 -4.24 5.09 -0.47
CA ILE A 124 -5.69 5.02 -0.45
C ILE A 124 -6.15 4.48 0.92
N SER A 125 -6.55 5.40 1.78
CA SER A 125 -7.21 5.08 3.04
C SER A 125 -8.70 4.78 2.81
N SER A 126 -9.54 5.02 3.79
CA SER A 126 -10.98 4.81 3.68
C SER A 126 -11.75 5.70 4.65
N GLN A 127 -12.89 6.20 4.22
CA GLN A 127 -13.86 6.84 5.11
C GLN A 127 -14.24 5.94 6.33
N SER A 128 -14.05 4.63 6.21
CA SER A 128 -14.28 3.70 7.33
C SER A 128 -13.41 3.98 8.55
N GLY A 129 -12.17 4.47 8.37
CA GLY A 129 -11.30 4.89 9.48
C GLY A 129 -11.89 6.03 10.31
N HIS A 130 -12.62 6.93 9.66
CA HIS A 130 -13.29 8.06 10.35
C HIS A 130 -14.63 7.68 11.00
N ARG A 131 -15.24 6.56 10.60
CA ARG A 131 -16.54 6.11 11.14
C ARG A 131 -16.45 5.36 12.46
N MET A 132 -15.25 4.95 12.86
CA MET A 132 -15.05 4.34 14.16
C MET A 132 -15.03 5.42 15.27
N PRO A 133 -15.36 5.07 16.53
CA PRO A 133 -15.18 5.99 17.65
C PRO A 133 -13.76 6.50 17.75
N ALA A 134 -13.57 7.71 18.25
CA ALA A 134 -12.24 8.26 18.49
C ALA A 134 -11.46 7.34 19.46
N LEU A 135 -10.22 7.07 19.10
CA LEU A 135 -9.28 6.39 19.97
C LEU A 135 -8.79 7.36 21.06
N SER A 136 -8.31 6.85 22.18
CA SER A 136 -7.61 7.70 23.14
C SER A 136 -6.32 8.25 22.51
N VAL A 137 -5.88 9.41 22.99
CA VAL A 137 -4.62 10.02 22.52
C VAL A 137 -3.44 9.07 22.70
N GLU A 138 -3.44 8.30 23.77
CA GLU A 138 -2.40 7.31 24.06
C GLU A 138 -2.36 6.20 23.00
N VAL A 139 -3.51 5.63 22.66
CA VAL A 139 -3.61 4.58 21.61
C VAL A 139 -3.26 5.14 20.24
N ASP A 140 -3.72 6.33 19.92
CA ASP A 140 -3.36 7.02 18.66
C ASP A 140 -1.84 7.24 18.57
N MET A 141 -1.19 7.65 19.66
CA MET A 141 0.27 7.81 19.73
C MET A 141 1.00 6.48 19.58
N GLN A 142 0.54 5.41 20.25
CA GLN A 142 1.13 4.09 20.09
C GLN A 142 1.08 3.61 18.63
N LEU A 143 -0.07 3.73 17.99
CA LEU A 143 -0.23 3.35 16.57
C LEU A 143 0.66 4.17 15.63
N ALA A 144 0.88 5.46 15.93
CA ALA A 144 1.69 6.37 15.10
C ALA A 144 3.22 6.18 15.30
N THR A 145 3.67 5.73 16.47
CA THR A 145 5.09 5.76 16.83
C THR A 145 5.73 4.39 17.08
N THR A 146 4.92 3.32 17.12
CA THR A 146 5.45 1.97 17.31
C THR A 146 6.24 1.54 16.06
N PRO A 147 7.46 1.01 16.22
CA PRO A 147 8.22 0.47 15.10
C PRO A 147 7.41 -0.56 14.31
N THR A 148 7.54 -0.56 12.99
CA THR A 148 6.71 -1.36 12.08
C THR A 148 6.68 -2.84 12.45
N GLU A 149 7.81 -3.44 12.84
CA GLU A 149 7.90 -4.87 13.22
C GLU A 149 7.21 -5.19 14.56
N GLU A 150 6.94 -4.20 15.39
CA GLU A 150 6.24 -4.35 16.67
C GLU A 150 4.75 -3.98 16.56
N LEU A 151 4.34 -3.36 15.45
CA LEU A 151 3.02 -2.76 15.28
C LEU A 151 1.88 -3.77 15.53
N LEU A 152 1.97 -4.96 14.93
CA LEU A 152 0.95 -6.01 15.11
C LEU A 152 0.94 -6.65 16.51
N LYS A 153 1.92 -6.35 17.37
CA LYS A 153 1.97 -6.84 18.77
C LYS A 153 1.21 -5.94 19.73
N LEU A 154 0.80 -4.75 19.30
CA LEU A 154 0.05 -3.82 20.16
C LEU A 154 -1.21 -4.48 20.67
N GLU A 155 -1.49 -4.30 21.96
CA GLU A 155 -2.64 -4.89 22.66
C GLU A 155 -3.97 -4.55 21.98
N VAL A 156 -4.12 -3.32 21.52
CA VAL A 156 -5.33 -2.84 20.84
C VAL A 156 -5.63 -3.60 19.53
N LEU A 157 -4.63 -4.24 18.92
CA LEU A 157 -4.76 -5.03 17.69
C LEU A 157 -4.92 -6.54 17.93
N GLN A 158 -4.90 -6.99 19.20
CA GLN A 158 -5.05 -8.41 19.53
C GLN A 158 -6.51 -8.86 19.41
N SER A 159 -6.70 -10.18 19.22
CA SER A 159 -8.01 -10.80 18.99
C SER A 159 -9.08 -10.49 20.04
N GLY A 160 -8.68 -10.19 21.29
CA GLY A 160 -9.61 -9.78 22.34
C GLY A 160 -10.16 -8.35 22.18
N ASN A 161 -9.49 -7.50 21.43
CA ASN A 161 -9.82 -6.08 21.26
C ASN A 161 -10.39 -5.76 19.87
N ILE A 162 -10.14 -6.59 18.88
CA ILE A 162 -10.73 -6.48 17.54
C ILE A 162 -12.04 -7.29 17.48
N LYS A 163 -13.16 -6.63 17.29
CA LYS A 163 -14.51 -7.21 17.37
C LYS A 163 -14.86 -8.10 16.17
N ASP A 164 -14.54 -7.63 14.98
CA ASP A 164 -14.87 -8.26 13.70
C ASP A 164 -13.97 -7.73 12.57
N THR A 165 -14.18 -8.23 11.36
CA THR A 165 -13.41 -7.83 10.18
C THR A 165 -13.61 -6.37 9.81
N LEU A 166 -14.79 -5.79 10.04
CA LEU A 166 -15.03 -4.37 9.80
C LEU A 166 -14.22 -3.51 10.77
N HIS A 167 -14.19 -3.88 12.06
CA HIS A 167 -13.38 -3.18 13.06
C HIS A 167 -11.88 -3.27 12.74
N ALA A 168 -11.38 -4.45 12.33
CA ALA A 168 -10.00 -4.60 11.87
C ALA A 168 -9.67 -3.68 10.69
N TYR A 169 -10.57 -3.61 9.72
CA TYR A 169 -10.44 -2.72 8.56
C TYR A 169 -10.45 -1.24 8.95
N GLN A 170 -11.37 -0.84 9.83
CA GLN A 170 -11.44 0.52 10.35
C GLN A 170 -10.15 0.92 11.07
N MET A 171 -9.63 0.04 11.93
CA MET A 171 -8.34 0.24 12.62
C MET A 171 -7.18 0.39 11.63
N ALA A 172 -7.07 -0.52 10.65
CA ALA A 172 -6.03 -0.45 9.64
C ALA A 172 -6.10 0.86 8.83
N LYS A 173 -7.29 1.26 8.38
CA LYS A 173 -7.48 2.49 7.61
C LYS A 173 -7.27 3.76 8.45
N ARG A 174 -7.60 3.72 9.75
CA ARG A 174 -7.26 4.79 10.69
C ARG A 174 -5.74 4.95 10.85
N CYS A 175 -5.00 3.85 10.94
CA CYS A 175 -3.54 3.88 11.03
C CYS A 175 -2.88 4.41 9.74
N ASN A 176 -3.48 4.18 8.58
CA ASN A 176 -2.95 4.71 7.31
C ASN A 176 -3.01 6.25 7.21
N GLU A 177 -3.63 6.90 8.19
CA GLU A 177 -3.75 8.37 8.27
C GLU A 177 -2.78 8.98 9.32
N LYS A 178 -2.00 8.13 10.00
CA LYS A 178 -1.03 8.51 11.03
C LYS A 178 0.39 8.51 10.47
#